data_2cf00284bf3e59fae5c8b9028c113ee1
#
_entry.id   2cf00284bf3e59fae5c8b9028c113ee1
#
_cell.length_a   1.000
_cell.length_b   1.000
_cell.length_c   1.000
_cell.angle_alpha   90.00
_cell.angle_beta   90.00
_cell.angle_gamma   90.00
#
_symmetry.space_group_name_H-M   'P 1'
#
loop_
_entity.id
_entity.type
_entity.pdbx_description
1 polymer ?
#
loop_
_entity_poly.entity_id
_entity_poly.type
_entity_poly.pdbx_seq_one_letter_code
_entity_poly.pdbx_strand_id
1 'polypeptide(L)'
;MFKNILRIAVQEAFPPPTRGRPALLGFDDAFDDILRVVRTGMQWRYLRPTAAVAYITVFKTMHKWIDAGLFRTAYERLLRLHRRRRRPRYCCVDSTFVKNVYGVDCVGRNPTDRGRMATKLSAAVDDEGVPYSLLCTPGNQSDMRLLQPTLAAAILPTPSGTPLYTDKGYDSAANRRTCVVYGYRDRMFRRRTFNGRRTHAKRGVVERFFSWLDKYRRLILRYERYIDTYIAMTYLACGYILGSRMPTAL
;
A
#
# COMPACT_ATOMS: atom_id res chain seq x y z
N MET A 1 -0.51 17.21 4.28
CA MET A 1 0.68 16.63 4.94
C MET A 1 1.50 15.73 4.01
N PHE A 2 0.99 14.62 3.46
CA PHE A 2 1.75 13.68 2.61
C PHE A 2 2.43 14.36 1.40
N LYS A 3 1.70 15.22 0.67
CA LYS A 3 2.25 15.97 -0.48
C LYS A 3 3.52 16.75 -0.11
N ASN A 4 3.55 17.39 1.06
CA ASN A 4 4.73 18.14 1.52
C ASN A 4 5.91 17.22 1.88
N ILE A 5 5.64 16.08 2.52
CA ILE A 5 6.68 15.07 2.82
C ILE A 5 7.29 14.52 1.53
N LEU A 6 6.45 14.20 0.53
CA LEU A 6 6.93 13.74 -0.77
C LEU A 6 7.72 14.84 -1.50
N ARG A 7 7.27 16.11 -1.41
CA ARG A 7 8.01 17.25 -2.00
C ARG A 7 9.43 17.32 -1.45
N ILE A 8 9.59 17.23 -0.11
CA ILE A 8 10.90 17.23 0.53
C ILE A 8 11.74 16.05 0.03
N ALA A 9 11.18 14.83 -0.01
CA ALA A 9 11.88 13.66 -0.50
C ALA A 9 12.31 13.79 -1.98
N VAL A 10 11.47 14.42 -2.82
CA VAL A 10 11.81 14.70 -4.23
C VAL A 10 12.93 15.71 -4.33
N GLN A 11 12.91 16.79 -3.54
CA GLN A 11 13.95 17.82 -3.54
C GLN A 11 15.30 17.28 -3.03
N GLU A 12 15.28 16.40 -2.03
CA GLU A 12 16.48 15.73 -1.53
C GLU A 12 17.09 14.80 -2.59
N ALA A 13 16.27 14.03 -3.30
CA ALA A 13 16.73 13.09 -4.34
C ALA A 13 17.10 13.78 -5.65
N PHE A 14 16.43 14.88 -5.97
CA PHE A 14 16.59 15.63 -7.21
C PHE A 14 16.62 17.13 -6.92
N PRO A 15 17.74 17.66 -6.38
CA PRO A 15 17.88 19.08 -6.12
C PRO A 15 17.73 19.88 -7.42
N PRO A 16 17.15 21.09 -7.36
CA PRO A 16 17.02 21.93 -8.54
C PRO A 16 18.40 22.24 -9.14
N PRO A 17 18.51 22.26 -10.46
CA PRO A 17 19.79 22.58 -11.09
C PRO A 17 20.18 24.03 -10.78
N THR A 18 21.46 24.26 -10.49
CA THR A 18 22.00 25.59 -10.21
C THR A 18 22.15 26.44 -11.48
N ARG A 19 22.13 25.82 -12.66
CA ARG A 19 22.23 26.46 -13.99
C ARG A 19 21.28 25.78 -14.97
N GLY A 20 20.80 26.49 -15.96
CA GLY A 20 19.96 25.97 -17.04
C GLY A 20 18.49 26.45 -16.96
N ARG A 21 17.69 26.05 -17.95
CA ARG A 21 16.27 26.39 -18.01
C ARG A 21 15.50 25.65 -16.90
N PRO A 22 14.66 26.32 -16.11
CA PRO A 22 13.78 25.67 -15.15
C PRO A 22 12.91 24.60 -15.80
N ALA A 23 12.60 23.52 -15.06
CA ALA A 23 11.67 22.49 -15.52
C ALA A 23 10.28 23.08 -15.71
N LEU A 24 9.66 22.82 -16.86
CA LEU A 24 8.29 23.27 -17.16
C LEU A 24 7.24 22.58 -16.27
N LEU A 25 7.51 21.34 -15.81
CA LEU A 25 6.64 20.59 -14.92
C LEU A 25 7.13 20.74 -13.50
N GLY A 26 6.40 21.51 -12.69
CA GLY A 26 6.64 21.67 -11.27
C GLY A 26 6.20 20.43 -10.48
N PHE A 27 6.67 20.33 -9.22
CA PHE A 27 6.30 19.23 -8.32
C PHE A 27 4.78 19.16 -8.09
N ASP A 28 4.14 20.29 -7.87
CA ASP A 28 2.70 20.36 -7.52
C ASP A 28 1.83 19.85 -8.67
N ASP A 29 2.11 20.30 -9.89
CA ASP A 29 1.39 19.88 -11.09
C ASP A 29 1.63 18.38 -11.36
N ALA A 30 2.87 17.92 -11.25
CA ALA A 30 3.21 16.50 -11.40
C ALA A 30 2.47 15.64 -10.37
N PHE A 31 2.48 16.04 -9.10
CA PHE A 31 1.81 15.29 -8.04
C PHE A 31 0.29 15.22 -8.27
N ASP A 32 -0.35 16.35 -8.57
CA ASP A 32 -1.81 16.42 -8.74
C ASP A 32 -2.27 15.65 -9.98
N ASP A 33 -1.51 15.71 -11.07
CA ASP A 33 -1.77 14.93 -12.29
C ASP A 33 -1.58 13.42 -12.08
N ILE A 34 -0.51 12.99 -11.40
CA ILE A 34 -0.29 11.59 -11.03
C ILE A 34 -1.43 11.10 -10.13
N LEU A 35 -1.78 11.86 -9.08
CA LEU A 35 -2.87 11.51 -8.18
C LEU A 35 -4.21 11.43 -8.92
N ARG A 36 -4.45 12.30 -9.91
CA ARG A 36 -5.65 12.27 -10.76
C ARG A 36 -5.74 10.95 -11.53
N VAL A 37 -4.64 10.49 -12.15
CA VAL A 37 -4.59 9.19 -12.85
C VAL A 37 -4.87 8.05 -11.88
N VAL A 38 -4.25 8.04 -10.69
CA VAL A 38 -4.44 6.97 -9.71
C VAL A 38 -5.88 6.95 -9.19
N ARG A 39 -6.49 8.11 -8.95
CA ARG A 39 -7.87 8.22 -8.46
C ARG A 39 -8.91 7.84 -9.50
N THR A 40 -8.76 8.34 -10.73
CA THR A 40 -9.79 8.17 -11.76
C THR A 40 -9.65 6.87 -12.55
N GLY A 41 -8.45 6.28 -12.57
CA GLY A 41 -8.13 5.11 -13.39
C GLY A 41 -7.99 5.43 -14.88
N MET A 42 -7.96 6.71 -15.27
CA MET A 42 -7.84 7.10 -16.67
C MET A 42 -6.55 6.57 -17.30
N GLN A 43 -6.59 6.34 -18.61
CA GLN A 43 -5.40 6.01 -19.36
C GLN A 43 -4.49 7.25 -19.48
N TRP A 44 -3.19 7.06 -19.36
CA TRP A 44 -2.20 8.14 -19.43
C TRP A 44 -2.35 9.04 -20.65
N ARG A 45 -2.66 8.46 -21.82
CA ARG A 45 -2.85 9.20 -23.08
C ARG A 45 -3.99 10.23 -23.05
N TYR A 46 -4.94 10.06 -22.13
CA TYR A 46 -6.07 10.98 -21.96
C TYR A 46 -5.84 12.00 -20.84
N LEU A 47 -4.72 11.90 -20.14
CA LEU A 47 -4.33 12.93 -19.19
C LEU A 47 -4.06 14.24 -19.95
N ARG A 48 -4.74 15.29 -19.50
CA ARG A 48 -4.43 16.67 -19.89
C ARG A 48 -3.69 17.29 -18.69
N PRO A 49 -2.35 17.40 -18.76
CA PRO A 49 -1.56 17.92 -17.67
C PRO A 49 -1.95 19.35 -17.29
N THR A 50 -1.81 19.68 -16.03
CA THR A 50 -2.04 21.03 -15.50
C THR A 50 -1.02 22.02 -16.06
N ALA A 51 0.26 21.62 -16.13
CA ALA A 51 1.29 22.38 -16.83
C ALA A 51 1.20 22.20 -18.35
N ALA A 52 1.72 23.16 -19.12
CA ALA A 52 1.78 23.10 -20.58
C ALA A 52 2.84 22.10 -21.08
N VAL A 53 2.66 20.83 -20.74
CA VAL A 53 3.56 19.71 -21.10
C VAL A 53 2.76 18.53 -21.67
N ALA A 54 3.41 17.63 -22.41
CA ALA A 54 2.77 16.39 -22.84
C ALA A 54 2.59 15.42 -21.65
N TYR A 55 1.54 14.58 -21.68
CA TYR A 55 1.29 13.57 -20.65
C TYR A 55 2.48 12.64 -20.38
N ILE A 56 3.29 12.37 -21.43
CA ILE A 56 4.49 11.54 -21.31
C ILE A 56 5.54 12.14 -20.37
N THR A 57 5.57 13.45 -20.20
CA THR A 57 6.46 14.13 -19.25
C THR A 57 6.04 13.82 -17.82
N VAL A 58 4.73 13.87 -17.52
CA VAL A 58 4.18 13.48 -16.21
C VAL A 58 4.43 11.99 -15.93
N PHE A 59 4.21 11.14 -16.94
CA PHE A 59 4.47 9.70 -16.85
C PHE A 59 5.94 9.40 -16.53
N LYS A 60 6.89 10.01 -17.26
CA LYS A 60 8.33 9.86 -17.02
C LYS A 60 8.74 10.39 -15.64
N THR A 61 8.16 11.50 -15.20
CA THR A 61 8.40 12.06 -13.87
C THR A 61 7.94 11.10 -12.76
N MET A 62 6.76 10.48 -12.91
CA MET A 62 6.29 9.45 -11.99
C MET A 62 7.27 8.27 -11.92
N HIS A 63 7.71 7.75 -13.07
CA HIS A 63 8.66 6.64 -13.10
C HIS A 63 10.01 7.02 -12.47
N LYS A 64 10.52 8.22 -12.71
CA LYS A 64 11.70 8.75 -12.02
C LYS A 64 11.55 8.71 -10.49
N TRP A 65 10.35 9.06 -9.98
CA TRP A 65 10.07 8.99 -8.54
C TRP A 65 9.90 7.56 -8.03
N ILE A 66 9.38 6.65 -8.86
CA ILE A 66 9.27 5.21 -8.54
C ILE A 66 10.66 4.59 -8.44
N ASP A 67 11.50 4.81 -9.43
CA ASP A 67 12.86 4.25 -9.51
C ASP A 67 13.73 4.70 -8.31
N ALA A 68 13.50 5.92 -7.83
CA ALA A 68 14.13 6.45 -6.61
C ALA A 68 13.41 6.04 -5.30
N GLY A 69 12.35 5.22 -5.35
CA GLY A 69 11.62 4.73 -4.17
C GLY A 69 10.88 5.78 -3.35
N LEU A 70 10.60 6.97 -3.94
CA LEU A 70 10.17 8.16 -3.16
C LEU A 70 8.77 8.01 -2.56
N PHE A 71 7.86 7.28 -3.20
CA PHE A 71 6.52 7.07 -2.64
C PHE A 71 6.56 6.24 -1.37
N ARG A 72 7.38 5.19 -1.34
CA ARG A 72 7.61 4.38 -0.13
C ARG A 72 8.31 5.18 0.96
N THR A 73 9.37 5.92 0.60
CA THR A 73 10.12 6.78 1.54
C THR A 73 9.23 7.85 2.16
N ALA A 74 8.40 8.52 1.37
CA ALA A 74 7.48 9.53 1.87
C ALA A 74 6.40 8.91 2.77
N TYR A 75 5.88 7.73 2.39
CA TYR A 75 4.93 7.00 3.22
C TYR A 75 5.55 6.56 4.55
N GLU A 76 6.78 6.05 4.55
CA GLU A 76 7.51 5.67 5.76
C GLU A 76 7.68 6.87 6.71
N ARG A 77 8.10 8.03 6.19
CA ARG A 77 8.22 9.28 6.99
C ARG A 77 6.88 9.66 7.63
N LEU A 78 5.80 9.59 6.85
CA LEU A 78 4.46 9.88 7.37
C LEU A 78 4.01 8.86 8.42
N LEU A 79 4.28 7.57 8.20
CA LEU A 79 3.97 6.50 9.13
C LEU A 79 4.73 6.64 10.45
N ARG A 80 6.02 7.07 10.40
CA ARG A 80 6.80 7.39 11.60
C ARG A 80 6.17 8.53 12.42
N LEU A 81 5.67 9.58 11.76
CA LEU A 81 4.95 10.67 12.43
C LEU A 81 3.65 10.18 13.07
N HIS A 82 2.89 9.35 12.37
CA HIS A 82 1.68 8.72 12.91
C HIS A 82 2.00 7.88 14.16
N ARG A 83 3.04 7.03 14.11
CA ARG A 83 3.47 6.15 15.22
C ARG A 83 3.99 6.90 16.44
N ARG A 84 4.59 8.08 16.29
CA ARG A 84 4.98 8.94 17.41
C ARG A 84 3.78 9.46 18.20
N ARG A 85 2.64 9.70 17.53
CA ARG A 85 1.41 10.20 18.15
C ARG A 85 0.60 9.09 18.82
N ARG A 86 0.71 7.86 18.29
CA ARG A 86 -0.14 6.77 18.72
C ARG A 86 0.51 5.40 18.51
N ARG A 87 0.44 4.55 19.55
CA ARG A 87 0.82 3.14 19.44
C ARG A 87 -0.39 2.30 18.99
N PRO A 88 -0.20 1.28 18.12
CA PRO A 88 -1.27 0.39 17.75
C PRO A 88 -1.76 -0.44 18.93
N ARG A 89 -3.06 -0.55 19.10
CA ARG A 89 -3.69 -1.41 20.11
C ARG A 89 -3.74 -2.86 19.68
N TYR A 90 -3.88 -3.08 18.38
CA TYR A 90 -3.81 -4.39 17.73
C TYR A 90 -3.51 -4.20 16.24
N CYS A 91 -3.17 -5.30 15.60
CA CYS A 91 -2.93 -5.34 14.15
C CYS A 91 -3.80 -6.42 13.52
N CYS A 92 -4.08 -6.25 12.21
CA CYS A 92 -4.78 -7.23 11.39
C CYS A 92 -3.99 -7.51 10.12
N VAL A 93 -4.00 -8.77 9.68
CA VAL A 93 -3.44 -9.17 8.38
C VAL A 93 -4.54 -9.84 7.56
N ASP A 94 -4.64 -9.43 6.32
CA ASP A 94 -5.52 -10.06 5.33
C ASP A 94 -4.98 -9.81 3.92
N SER A 95 -5.58 -10.44 2.92
CA SER A 95 -5.21 -10.29 1.52
C SER A 95 -6.42 -10.12 0.63
N THR A 96 -6.23 -9.42 -0.49
CA THR A 96 -7.23 -9.26 -1.53
C THR A 96 -6.65 -9.59 -2.90
N PHE A 97 -7.51 -9.96 -3.86
CA PHE A 97 -7.11 -10.21 -5.23
C PHE A 97 -7.30 -8.96 -6.08
N VAL A 98 -6.27 -8.59 -6.83
CA VAL A 98 -6.29 -7.55 -7.83
C VAL A 98 -6.25 -8.21 -9.20
N LYS A 99 -7.30 -8.06 -9.99
CA LYS A 99 -7.38 -8.65 -11.34
C LYS A 99 -6.25 -8.09 -12.21
N ASN A 100 -5.54 -8.99 -12.90
CA ASN A 100 -4.46 -8.60 -13.80
C ASN A 100 -5.00 -8.31 -15.19
N VAL A 101 -4.51 -7.21 -15.80
CA VAL A 101 -4.78 -6.86 -17.20
C VAL A 101 -3.49 -6.98 -18.02
N TYR A 102 -2.42 -6.30 -17.64
CA TYR A 102 -1.17 -6.24 -18.39
C TYR A 102 0.09 -6.57 -17.56
N GLY A 103 -0.05 -6.91 -16.29
CA GLY A 103 1.10 -7.27 -15.44
C GLY A 103 1.79 -8.53 -15.92
N VAL A 104 3.13 -8.54 -15.89
CA VAL A 104 3.98 -9.65 -16.33
C VAL A 104 4.70 -10.34 -15.17
N ASP A 105 4.77 -9.71 -14.01
CA ASP A 105 5.40 -10.20 -12.79
C ASP A 105 4.39 -10.29 -11.63
N CYS A 106 4.66 -11.08 -10.61
CA CYS A 106 3.75 -11.29 -9.47
C CYS A 106 2.31 -11.61 -9.89
N VAL A 107 2.14 -12.43 -10.92
CA VAL A 107 0.86 -12.82 -11.50
C VAL A 107 0.67 -14.33 -11.40
N GLY A 108 -0.51 -14.76 -10.98
CA GLY A 108 -0.86 -16.18 -10.87
C GLY A 108 -2.37 -16.40 -10.96
N ARG A 109 -2.79 -17.66 -11.13
CA ARG A 109 -4.21 -18.03 -11.23
C ARG A 109 -4.93 -17.77 -9.91
N ASN A 110 -6.02 -17.00 -9.95
CA ASN A 110 -6.90 -16.81 -8.79
C ASN A 110 -7.84 -18.02 -8.65
N PRO A 111 -7.73 -18.82 -7.59
CA PRO A 111 -8.58 -20.01 -7.39
C PRO A 111 -10.05 -19.66 -7.15
N THR A 112 -10.36 -18.44 -6.70
CA THR A 112 -11.73 -18.00 -6.38
C THR A 112 -12.42 -17.29 -7.55
N ASP A 113 -11.71 -16.94 -8.63
CA ASP A 113 -12.26 -16.29 -9.84
C ASP A 113 -11.96 -17.12 -11.10
N ARG A 114 -12.39 -18.38 -11.13
CA ARG A 114 -12.30 -19.28 -12.28
C ARG A 114 -10.88 -19.38 -12.89
N GLY A 115 -9.85 -19.25 -12.07
CA GLY A 115 -8.46 -19.30 -12.53
C GLY A 115 -7.98 -18.10 -13.33
N ARG A 116 -8.69 -16.99 -13.34
CA ARG A 116 -8.24 -15.74 -13.98
C ARG A 116 -6.95 -15.25 -13.35
N MET A 117 -6.12 -14.62 -14.18
CA MET A 117 -4.83 -14.10 -13.72
C MET A 117 -5.02 -12.92 -12.76
N ALA A 118 -4.35 -12.96 -11.62
CA ALA A 118 -4.43 -11.93 -10.59
C ALA A 118 -3.10 -11.76 -9.85
N THR A 119 -2.93 -10.60 -9.27
CA THR A 119 -1.95 -10.32 -8.21
C THR A 119 -2.67 -10.38 -6.88
N LYS A 120 -2.06 -10.95 -5.85
CA LYS A 120 -2.58 -10.93 -4.49
C LYS A 120 -1.87 -9.83 -3.70
N LEU A 121 -2.63 -8.87 -3.17
CA LEU A 121 -2.16 -7.83 -2.28
C LEU A 121 -2.43 -8.26 -0.85
N SER A 122 -1.37 -8.55 -0.09
CA SER A 122 -1.44 -8.80 1.36
C SER A 122 -1.06 -7.54 2.12
N ALA A 123 -1.82 -7.22 3.16
CA ALA A 123 -1.60 -6.04 3.97
C ALA A 123 -1.62 -6.37 5.46
N ALA A 124 -0.71 -5.76 6.22
CA ALA A 124 -0.80 -5.67 7.67
C ALA A 124 -1.15 -4.24 8.05
N VAL A 125 -2.27 -4.07 8.76
CA VAL A 125 -2.80 -2.76 9.19
C VAL A 125 -2.92 -2.69 10.70
N ASP A 126 -2.83 -1.49 11.26
CA ASP A 126 -3.14 -1.25 12.67
C ASP A 126 -4.66 -1.10 12.92
N ASP A 127 -5.04 -0.85 14.17
CA ASP A 127 -6.44 -0.72 14.60
C ASP A 127 -7.16 0.53 14.05
N GLU A 128 -6.47 1.43 13.35
CA GLU A 128 -7.06 2.52 12.57
C GLU A 128 -7.18 2.20 11.07
N GLY A 129 -6.62 1.07 10.62
CA GLY A 129 -6.57 0.68 9.22
C GLY A 129 -5.39 1.30 8.48
N VAL A 130 -4.37 1.76 9.20
CA VAL A 130 -3.16 2.30 8.59
C VAL A 130 -2.22 1.14 8.25
N PRO A 131 -1.89 0.92 6.97
CA PRO A 131 -1.02 -0.19 6.58
C PRO A 131 0.43 0.12 6.96
N TYR A 132 1.06 -0.80 7.68
CA TYR A 132 2.49 -0.76 7.98
C TYR A 132 3.27 -1.83 7.22
N SER A 133 2.58 -2.71 6.52
CA SER A 133 3.15 -3.65 5.57
C SER A 133 2.22 -3.84 4.37
N LEU A 134 2.81 -3.87 3.18
CA LEU A 134 2.15 -4.17 1.91
C LEU A 134 3.06 -5.14 1.14
N LEU A 135 2.49 -6.24 0.67
CA LEU A 135 3.18 -7.26 -0.11
C LEU A 135 2.31 -7.69 -1.28
N CYS A 136 2.88 -7.66 -2.49
CA CYS A 136 2.26 -8.23 -3.67
C CYS A 136 2.88 -9.59 -4.00
N THR A 137 2.03 -10.57 -4.32
CA THR A 137 2.43 -11.93 -4.71
C THR A 137 1.58 -12.43 -5.87
N PRO A 138 1.98 -13.52 -6.55
CA PRO A 138 1.10 -14.18 -7.51
C PRO A 138 -0.22 -14.63 -6.88
N GLY A 139 -1.33 -14.54 -7.64
CA GLY A 139 -2.68 -14.84 -7.17
C GLY A 139 -2.89 -16.27 -6.66
N ASN A 140 -2.05 -17.22 -7.06
CA ASN A 140 -2.11 -18.63 -6.62
C ASN A 140 -1.45 -18.89 -5.25
N GLN A 141 -0.87 -17.86 -4.61
CA GLN A 141 -0.30 -18.02 -3.27
C GLN A 141 -1.41 -18.18 -2.22
N SER A 142 -1.30 -19.22 -1.37
CA SER A 142 -2.25 -19.41 -0.27
C SER A 142 -1.98 -18.44 0.87
N ASP A 143 -3.05 -18.01 1.56
CA ASP A 143 -2.95 -17.09 2.71
C ASP A 143 -2.08 -17.66 3.83
N MET A 144 -2.08 -18.98 4.00
CA MET A 144 -1.26 -19.68 4.98
C MET A 144 0.24 -19.41 4.81
N ARG A 145 0.71 -19.18 3.57
CA ARG A 145 2.11 -18.88 3.26
C ARG A 145 2.44 -17.39 3.26
N LEU A 146 1.42 -16.52 3.37
CA LEU A 146 1.61 -15.08 3.23
C LEU A 146 1.94 -14.36 4.53
N LEU A 147 1.64 -14.95 5.70
CA LEU A 147 1.82 -14.25 6.98
C LEU A 147 3.27 -13.81 7.18
N GLN A 148 4.20 -14.75 7.11
CA GLN A 148 5.61 -14.47 7.35
C GLN A 148 6.18 -13.43 6.37
N PRO A 149 6.04 -13.56 5.04
CA PRO A 149 6.56 -12.56 4.12
C PRO A 149 5.84 -11.20 4.25
N THR A 150 4.54 -11.18 4.61
CA THR A 150 3.84 -9.93 4.87
C THR A 150 4.42 -9.21 6.09
N LEU A 151 4.67 -9.91 7.19
CA LEU A 151 5.28 -9.31 8.38
C LEU A 151 6.74 -8.89 8.13
N ALA A 152 7.49 -9.67 7.33
CA ALA A 152 8.86 -9.32 6.92
C ALA A 152 8.94 -8.05 6.07
N ALA A 153 7.90 -7.77 5.26
CA ALA A 153 7.80 -6.56 4.44
C ALA A 153 7.40 -5.30 5.23
N ALA A 154 7.26 -5.40 6.56
CA ALA A 154 6.85 -4.27 7.40
C ALA A 154 7.82 -3.08 7.27
N ILE A 155 7.27 -1.90 7.00
CA ILE A 155 8.01 -0.64 6.89
C ILE A 155 8.56 -0.20 8.24
N LEU A 156 7.77 -0.39 9.30
CA LEU A 156 8.14 -0.08 10.67
C LEU A 156 7.81 -1.28 11.57
N PRO A 157 8.65 -1.54 12.59
CA PRO A 157 8.37 -2.56 13.58
C PRO A 157 7.11 -2.21 14.38
N THR A 158 6.43 -3.24 14.87
CA THR A 158 5.30 -3.10 15.78
C THR A 158 5.78 -3.38 17.22
N PRO A 159 5.25 -2.67 18.23
CA PRO A 159 5.61 -2.93 19.62
C PRO A 159 5.37 -4.39 20.00
N SER A 160 6.33 -4.99 20.73
CA SER A 160 6.21 -6.37 21.19
C SER A 160 4.94 -6.58 22.04
N GLY A 161 4.34 -7.76 21.92
CA GLY A 161 3.10 -8.11 22.61
C GLY A 161 1.83 -7.54 21.95
N THR A 162 1.93 -6.82 20.84
CA THR A 162 0.75 -6.32 20.11
C THR A 162 -0.08 -7.50 19.60
N PRO A 163 -1.42 -7.54 19.88
CA PRO A 163 -2.29 -8.59 19.36
C PRO A 163 -2.36 -8.54 17.83
N LEU A 164 -2.20 -9.71 17.17
CA LEU A 164 -2.35 -9.86 15.71
C LEU A 164 -3.55 -10.73 15.39
N TYR A 165 -4.51 -10.17 14.67
CA TYR A 165 -5.71 -10.84 14.19
C TYR A 165 -5.56 -11.21 12.72
N THR A 166 -5.89 -12.47 12.38
CA THR A 166 -5.91 -12.98 11.01
C THR A 166 -7.14 -13.85 10.78
N ASP A 167 -7.46 -14.15 9.53
CA ASP A 167 -8.52 -15.09 9.20
C ASP A 167 -8.13 -16.54 9.46
N LYS A 168 -9.13 -17.46 9.41
CA LYS A 168 -8.97 -18.92 9.49
C LYS A 168 -8.04 -19.48 8.41
N GLY A 169 -7.92 -18.79 7.27
CA GLY A 169 -6.99 -19.13 6.20
C GLY A 169 -5.52 -19.14 6.64
N TYR A 170 -5.18 -18.37 7.66
CA TYR A 170 -3.84 -18.28 8.22
C TYR A 170 -3.57 -19.29 9.34
N ASP A 171 -4.57 -20.07 9.82
CA ASP A 171 -4.45 -20.95 10.97
C ASP A 171 -3.50 -22.13 10.69
N SER A 172 -2.28 -22.03 11.19
CA SER A 172 -1.29 -23.11 11.20
C SER A 172 -0.30 -22.97 12.36
N ALA A 173 0.31 -24.09 12.76
CA ALA A 173 1.36 -24.06 13.80
C ALA A 173 2.57 -23.21 13.36
N ALA A 174 2.91 -23.21 12.07
CA ALA A 174 3.97 -22.37 11.53
C ALA A 174 3.67 -20.88 11.71
N ASN A 175 2.46 -20.44 11.37
CA ASN A 175 2.06 -19.04 11.51
C ASN A 175 1.98 -18.57 12.96
N ARG A 176 1.60 -19.46 13.90
CA ARG A 176 1.66 -19.15 15.34
C ARG A 176 3.09 -18.92 15.80
N ARG A 177 4.04 -19.76 15.35
CA ARG A 177 5.48 -19.53 15.61
C ARG A 177 5.96 -18.22 14.98
N THR A 178 5.53 -17.91 13.76
CA THR A 178 5.82 -16.63 13.10
C THR A 178 5.35 -15.45 13.95
N CYS A 179 4.15 -15.48 14.53
CA CYS A 179 3.70 -14.43 15.44
C CYS A 179 4.67 -14.21 16.61
N VAL A 180 5.12 -15.29 17.23
CA VAL A 180 6.08 -15.21 18.36
C VAL A 180 7.40 -14.60 17.91
N VAL A 181 7.95 -15.06 16.78
CA VAL A 181 9.23 -14.57 16.21
C VAL A 181 9.17 -13.07 15.92
N TYR A 182 8.05 -12.58 15.39
CA TYR A 182 7.85 -11.15 15.12
C TYR A 182 7.33 -10.35 16.32
N GLY A 183 7.28 -10.96 17.52
CA GLY A 183 6.89 -10.30 18.76
C GLY A 183 5.40 -10.02 18.89
N TYR A 184 4.54 -10.68 18.11
CA TYR A 184 3.10 -10.51 18.21
C TYR A 184 2.47 -11.51 19.20
N ARG A 185 1.39 -11.07 19.86
CA ARG A 185 0.49 -11.96 20.57
C ARG A 185 -0.53 -12.53 19.60
N ASP A 186 -0.49 -13.82 19.36
CA ASP A 186 -1.39 -14.55 18.45
C ASP A 186 -2.87 -14.40 18.86
N ARG A 187 -3.69 -13.93 17.91
CA ARG A 187 -5.15 -13.85 17.99
C ARG A 187 -5.79 -14.37 16.70
N MET A 188 -5.16 -15.38 16.07
CA MET A 188 -5.68 -16.01 14.86
C MET A 188 -6.99 -16.74 15.16
N PHE A 189 -7.92 -16.67 14.22
CA PHE A 189 -9.11 -17.50 14.24
C PHE A 189 -8.73 -18.96 14.04
N ARG A 190 -9.25 -19.84 14.91
CA ARG A 190 -9.06 -21.27 14.78
C ARG A 190 -10.13 -21.87 13.87
N ARG A 191 -9.75 -22.83 13.02
CA ARG A 191 -10.66 -23.49 12.08
C ARG A 191 -11.78 -24.28 12.78
N ARG A 192 -11.51 -24.85 13.97
CA ARG A 192 -12.42 -25.75 14.69
C ARG A 192 -13.14 -25.10 15.88
N THR A 193 -13.05 -23.79 16.06
CA THR A 193 -13.70 -23.11 17.19
C THR A 193 -14.65 -22.04 16.72
N PHE A 194 -15.76 -21.85 17.46
CA PHE A 194 -16.63 -20.70 17.29
C PHE A 194 -15.89 -19.43 17.71
N ASN A 195 -15.69 -18.52 16.78
CA ASN A 195 -15.04 -17.23 17.05
C ASN A 195 -16.14 -16.19 17.26
N GLY A 196 -16.24 -15.65 18.47
CA GLY A 196 -17.30 -14.73 18.84
C GLY A 196 -17.31 -13.42 18.02
N ARG A 197 -18.47 -12.74 17.99
CA ARG A 197 -18.71 -11.48 17.24
C ARG A 197 -17.66 -10.39 17.44
N ARG A 198 -17.10 -10.25 18.65
CA ARG A 198 -16.08 -9.23 18.98
C ARG A 198 -14.77 -9.38 18.20
N THR A 199 -14.40 -10.59 17.82
CA THR A 199 -13.19 -10.88 17.06
C THR A 199 -13.39 -10.57 15.59
N HIS A 200 -14.57 -10.82 15.04
CA HIS A 200 -14.95 -10.43 13.68
C HIS A 200 -14.95 -8.90 13.51
N ALA A 201 -15.45 -8.15 14.48
CA ALA A 201 -15.47 -6.69 14.43
C ALA A 201 -14.06 -6.07 14.31
N LYS A 202 -13.04 -6.68 14.92
CA LYS A 202 -11.65 -6.20 14.81
C LYS A 202 -11.07 -6.41 13.43
N ARG A 203 -11.42 -7.48 12.72
CA ARG A 203 -10.97 -7.72 11.35
C ARG A 203 -11.55 -6.75 10.33
N GLY A 204 -12.75 -6.22 10.55
CA GLY A 204 -13.35 -5.20 9.69
C GLY A 204 -12.47 -3.98 9.40
N VAL A 205 -11.38 -3.81 10.16
CA VAL A 205 -10.41 -2.75 9.95
C VAL A 205 -9.59 -2.96 8.67
N VAL A 206 -9.14 -4.18 8.39
CA VAL A 206 -8.38 -4.47 7.17
C VAL A 206 -9.29 -4.48 5.94
N GLU A 207 -10.53 -4.95 6.07
CA GLU A 207 -11.56 -4.87 5.02
C GLU A 207 -11.85 -3.40 4.68
N ARG A 208 -11.97 -2.55 5.69
CA ARG A 208 -12.12 -1.09 5.53
C ARG A 208 -10.92 -0.47 4.82
N PHE A 209 -9.70 -0.90 5.12
CA PHE A 209 -8.50 -0.45 4.41
C PHE A 209 -8.59 -0.78 2.92
N PHE A 210 -8.94 -2.00 2.54
CA PHE A 210 -9.13 -2.36 1.13
C PHE A 210 -10.23 -1.52 0.46
N SER A 211 -11.35 -1.30 1.16
CA SER A 211 -12.43 -0.41 0.67
C SER A 211 -11.97 1.04 0.46
N TRP A 212 -10.96 1.52 1.20
CA TRP A 212 -10.37 2.84 0.93
C TRP A 212 -9.50 2.84 -0.30
N LEU A 213 -8.75 1.76 -0.57
CA LEU A 213 -7.96 1.60 -1.79
C LEU A 213 -8.85 1.52 -3.03
N ASP A 214 -10.02 0.88 -2.93
CA ASP A 214 -10.98 0.76 -4.04
C ASP A 214 -11.50 2.11 -4.55
N LYS A 215 -11.41 3.18 -3.74
CA LYS A 215 -11.69 4.54 -4.20
C LYS A 215 -10.66 5.08 -5.21
N TYR A 216 -9.52 4.44 -5.31
CA TYR A 216 -8.48 4.73 -6.29
C TYR A 216 -8.61 3.76 -7.46
N ARG A 217 -9.40 4.13 -8.45
CA ARG A 217 -9.82 3.25 -9.55
C ARG A 217 -8.68 2.57 -10.28
N ARG A 218 -7.48 3.19 -10.31
CA ARG A 218 -6.29 2.60 -10.91
C ARG A 218 -5.78 1.38 -10.15
N LEU A 219 -6.13 1.22 -8.86
CA LEU A 219 -5.68 0.13 -8.02
C LEU A 219 -6.65 -1.08 -8.00
N ILE A 220 -7.88 -0.92 -8.52
CA ILE A 220 -8.88 -2.00 -8.59
C ILE A 220 -8.47 -3.08 -9.59
N LEU A 221 -7.88 -2.65 -10.71
CA LEU A 221 -7.38 -3.52 -11.78
C LEU A 221 -5.92 -3.18 -12.03
N ARG A 222 -5.08 -4.21 -12.15
CA ARG A 222 -3.67 -4.00 -12.44
C ARG A 222 -3.45 -3.82 -13.94
N TYR A 223 -3.28 -2.57 -14.36
CA TYR A 223 -2.84 -2.18 -15.70
C TYR A 223 -1.31 -2.04 -15.81
N GLU A 224 -0.64 -1.93 -14.67
CA GLU A 224 0.81 -1.74 -14.57
C GLU A 224 1.53 -3.03 -14.94
N ARG A 225 2.48 -2.91 -15.90
CA ARG A 225 3.26 -4.04 -16.38
C ARG A 225 4.11 -4.65 -15.27
N TYR A 226 4.78 -3.81 -14.47
CA TYR A 226 5.65 -4.21 -13.37
C TYR A 226 5.02 -3.93 -12.02
N ILE A 227 5.29 -4.82 -11.06
CA ILE A 227 4.70 -4.74 -9.73
C ILE A 227 5.19 -3.50 -8.97
N ASP A 228 6.43 -3.05 -9.22
CA ASP A 228 6.99 -1.87 -8.55
C ASP A 228 6.18 -0.61 -8.84
N THR A 229 5.66 -0.48 -10.06
CA THR A 229 4.77 0.64 -10.42
C THR A 229 3.44 0.55 -9.66
N TYR A 230 2.85 -0.65 -9.58
CA TYR A 230 1.60 -0.86 -8.86
C TYR A 230 1.74 -0.59 -7.36
N ILE A 231 2.79 -1.14 -6.72
CA ILE A 231 3.01 -0.94 -5.28
C ILE A 231 3.35 0.52 -4.95
N ALA A 232 4.09 1.22 -5.82
CA ALA A 232 4.38 2.64 -5.65
C ALA A 232 3.10 3.50 -5.69
N MET A 233 2.19 3.24 -6.63
CA MET A 233 0.87 3.88 -6.67
C MET A 233 0.03 3.55 -5.43
N THR A 234 0.16 2.32 -4.90
CA THR A 234 -0.49 1.93 -3.65
C THR A 234 0.06 2.74 -2.47
N TYR A 235 1.38 2.95 -2.37
CA TYR A 235 1.96 3.84 -1.34
C TYR A 235 1.51 5.29 -1.49
N LEU A 236 1.38 5.80 -2.72
CA LEU A 236 0.81 7.14 -2.97
C LEU A 236 -0.61 7.24 -2.41
N ALA A 237 -1.47 6.26 -2.70
CA ALA A 237 -2.85 6.23 -2.20
C ALA A 237 -2.88 6.13 -0.66
N CYS A 238 -2.11 5.23 -0.06
CA CYS A 238 -1.99 5.07 1.39
C CYS A 238 -1.50 6.37 2.05
N GLY A 239 -0.49 7.01 1.47
CA GLY A 239 0.05 8.28 1.97
C GLY A 239 -0.97 9.40 1.91
N TYR A 240 -1.75 9.48 0.84
CA TYR A 240 -2.80 10.47 0.71
C TYR A 240 -3.95 10.23 1.71
N ILE A 241 -4.38 8.96 1.87
CA ILE A 241 -5.41 8.57 2.86
C ILE A 241 -4.96 8.90 4.28
N LEU A 242 -3.75 8.50 4.67
CA LEU A 242 -3.22 8.76 6.00
C LEU A 242 -3.02 10.26 6.24
N GLY A 243 -2.42 10.95 5.27
CA GLY A 243 -2.15 12.40 5.37
C GLY A 243 -3.39 13.26 5.50
N SER A 244 -4.54 12.83 4.93
CA SER A 244 -5.83 13.53 5.07
C SER A 244 -6.51 13.33 6.43
N ARG A 245 -6.08 12.32 7.20
CA ARG A 245 -6.63 11.99 8.53
C ARG A 245 -5.79 12.51 9.68
N MET A 246 -4.53 12.82 9.41
CA MET A 246 -3.67 13.42 10.41
C MET A 246 -4.04 14.89 10.55
N PRO A 247 -4.21 15.41 11.80
CA PRO A 247 -4.42 16.84 11.99
C PRO A 247 -3.26 17.59 11.37
N THR A 248 -3.60 18.64 10.63
CA THR A 248 -2.61 19.60 10.14
C THR A 248 -1.90 20.13 11.37
N ALA A 249 -0.61 19.85 11.52
CA ALA A 249 0.15 20.49 12.59
C ALA A 249 0.07 21.99 12.34
N LEU A 250 -0.52 22.71 13.27
CA LEU A 250 -0.41 24.15 13.40
C LEU A 250 1.05 24.52 13.63
#